data_333724a2f7faace6b1535ec25a9cca0b
#
_entry.id   333724a2f7faace6b1535ec25a9cca0b
#
_cell.length_a   1.000
_cell.length_b   1.000
_cell.length_c   1.000
_cell.angle_alpha   90.00
_cell.angle_beta   90.00
_cell.angle_gamma   90.00
#
_symmetry.space_group_name_H-M   'P 1'
#
loop_
_entity.id
_entity.type
_entity.pdbx_description
1 polymer ?
#
loop_
_entity_poly.entity_id
_entity_poly.type
_entity_poly.pdbx_seq_one_letter_code
_entity_poly.pdbx_strand_id
1 'polypeptide(L)'
;MAYIRLLRRYTVKHLSHWKLWKFTFVIFIFLIFVFLLQREVGIQDFNEEPGSPSKDGKINNVLGLVLKAVNNIKVAKPKMQIKAPIRQTQKAGQKRCLPGSYTAAELTPHLDRPPQDSNAPGASGKPFKTVNLSPAEKKEKEHGDEKHCFNAFASDRISLHRDLGPDTRPPECIEQKFKRCPPLPTTSVIIVFHNEAWSTLLRTVHSVMYTSPAILLKEIILVDDASVDEYLQDKLDDYVKQFQIVKVVRQKERKGLITARLLGASIATGETLTFLDAHCECFYGWLEPLLARIAENNTRVVSPDISSIDLNTFEFMKPSPYGQNHNRGNFDWGLSFGWESLPEHEGKRRKDETYPIKTPTFAGGLFSISKDYFYKVGSYDEEMEIWGGENIEMSFRVWQCGGQLEIIPCSVVGHVFRSKSPHTFPKGTQVITRNQVRLAEVWMDEYKYIFYRRNTEATKIVKQKTFGDLSKRYELKQQLQCKNFTWYLSNVYPEAYVPDLNPPLYGFIKNVGRRTCLDAGENNNGGKPLIMYTCHGLGGNQYFEYSAHHEIRHNIQKELCLHALAGEAQLHDCDYKGKNSRTPPEEKWELREDQSLYNAALKMCLTGNKEHPSLVPCNPSDVFQKWIFGRNN
;
A
#
# COMPACT_ATOMS: atom_id res chain seq x y z
N MET A 1 -5.97 29.43 -36.72
CA MET A 1 -6.89 30.56 -36.50
C MET A 1 -8.06 30.27 -35.52
N ALA A 2 -8.52 29.06 -35.36
CA ALA A 2 -9.57 28.71 -34.39
C ALA A 2 -9.12 28.83 -32.93
N TYR A 3 -7.87 28.50 -32.62
CA TYR A 3 -7.31 28.54 -31.26
C TYR A 3 -7.17 29.96 -30.67
N ILE A 4 -6.92 30.94 -31.55
CA ILE A 4 -6.80 32.35 -31.13
C ILE A 4 -8.17 32.96 -30.78
N ARG A 5 -9.28 32.47 -31.38
CA ARG A 5 -10.63 32.91 -31.05
C ARG A 5 -11.17 32.37 -29.71
N LEU A 6 -10.70 31.19 -29.30
CA LEU A 6 -11.07 30.59 -28.01
C LEU A 6 -10.37 31.30 -26.83
N LEU A 7 -9.09 31.59 -26.97
CA LEU A 7 -8.34 32.37 -25.97
C LEU A 7 -8.90 33.77 -25.77
N ARG A 8 -9.41 34.43 -26.83
CA ARG A 8 -9.98 35.76 -26.76
C ARG A 8 -11.32 35.79 -26.00
N ARG A 9 -12.09 34.72 -25.97
CA ARG A 9 -13.38 34.63 -25.21
C ARG A 9 -13.18 34.29 -23.72
N TYR A 10 -12.09 33.65 -23.35
CA TYR A 10 -11.81 33.26 -21.95
C TYR A 10 -11.11 34.37 -21.15
N THR A 11 -10.27 35.17 -21.79
CA THR A 11 -9.46 36.21 -21.12
C THR A 11 -10.22 37.55 -20.89
N VAL A 12 -11.25 37.81 -21.65
CA VAL A 12 -11.97 39.11 -21.55
C VAL A 12 -12.95 39.20 -20.38
N LYS A 13 -13.31 38.06 -19.75
CA LYS A 13 -14.31 38.05 -18.66
C LYS A 13 -13.77 38.24 -17.24
N HIS A 14 -12.43 38.13 -17.01
CA HIS A 14 -11.91 38.08 -15.64
C HIS A 14 -10.65 38.90 -15.32
N LEU A 15 -10.17 39.76 -16.22
CA LEU A 15 -8.98 40.58 -15.94
C LEU A 15 -9.30 42.07 -16.09
N SER A 16 -9.07 42.87 -15.05
CA SER A 16 -9.13 44.33 -15.11
C SER A 16 -8.09 44.84 -16.15
N HIS A 17 -8.39 45.92 -16.87
CA HIS A 17 -7.55 46.51 -17.92
C HIS A 17 -6.06 46.64 -17.57
N TRP A 18 -5.73 46.82 -16.31
CA TRP A 18 -4.35 46.96 -15.84
C TRP A 18 -3.55 45.63 -15.82
N LYS A 19 -4.22 44.49 -15.62
CA LYS A 19 -3.60 43.15 -15.68
C LYS A 19 -3.39 42.68 -17.12
N LEU A 20 -4.28 43.10 -18.03
CA LEU A 20 -4.15 42.77 -19.44
C LEU A 20 -2.93 43.48 -20.07
N TRP A 21 -2.68 44.74 -19.67
CA TRP A 21 -1.52 45.50 -20.16
C TRP A 21 -0.17 44.90 -19.69
N LYS A 22 -0.09 44.43 -18.48
CA LYS A 22 1.10 43.73 -17.98
C LYS A 22 1.34 42.42 -18.69
N PHE A 23 0.27 41.69 -19.00
CA PHE A 23 0.40 40.39 -19.70
C PHE A 23 0.83 40.56 -21.16
N THR A 24 0.30 41.54 -21.85
CA THR A 24 0.73 41.90 -23.22
C THR A 24 2.16 42.44 -23.25
N PHE A 25 2.61 43.16 -22.25
CA PHE A 25 3.96 43.67 -22.16
C PHE A 25 4.99 42.54 -21.93
N VAL A 26 4.68 41.54 -21.09
CA VAL A 26 5.51 40.38 -20.88
C VAL A 26 5.62 39.52 -22.14
N ILE A 27 4.51 39.32 -22.87
CA ILE A 27 4.51 38.60 -24.14
C ILE A 27 5.34 39.36 -25.17
N PHE A 28 5.28 40.67 -25.22
CA PHE A 28 6.03 41.49 -26.15
C PHE A 28 7.55 41.40 -25.87
N ILE A 29 7.95 41.45 -24.60
CA ILE A 29 9.38 41.23 -24.22
C ILE A 29 9.83 39.82 -24.58
N PHE A 30 9.00 38.82 -24.36
CA PHE A 30 9.35 37.42 -24.71
C PHE A 30 9.49 37.24 -26.23
N LEU A 31 8.65 37.86 -27.03
CA LEU A 31 8.75 37.86 -28.50
C LEU A 31 10.00 38.58 -29.00
N ILE A 32 10.38 39.70 -28.39
CA ILE A 32 11.63 40.39 -28.69
C ILE A 32 12.83 39.52 -28.34
N PHE A 33 12.78 38.84 -27.21
CA PHE A 33 13.86 37.91 -26.78
C PHE A 33 14.02 36.73 -27.75
N VAL A 34 12.91 36.12 -28.18
CA VAL A 34 12.89 35.05 -29.17
C VAL A 34 13.42 35.53 -30.52
N PHE A 35 13.04 36.76 -30.93
CA PHE A 35 13.51 37.36 -32.16
C PHE A 35 15.02 37.68 -32.14
N LEU A 36 15.52 38.14 -31.01
CA LEU A 36 16.95 38.39 -30.82
C LEU A 36 17.77 37.07 -30.79
N LEU A 37 17.24 36.00 -30.18
CA LEU A 37 17.84 34.68 -30.24
C LEU A 37 17.87 34.09 -31.67
N GLN A 38 16.81 34.29 -32.44
CA GLN A 38 16.76 33.84 -33.83
C GLN A 38 17.74 34.60 -34.73
N ARG A 39 18.07 35.85 -34.37
CA ARG A 39 19.04 36.66 -35.13
C ARG A 39 20.49 36.31 -34.82
N GLU A 40 20.78 35.76 -33.61
CA GLU A 40 22.12 35.26 -33.27
C GLU A 40 22.41 33.84 -33.77
N VAL A 41 21.38 33.02 -34.00
CA VAL A 41 21.51 31.62 -34.48
C VAL A 41 21.57 31.55 -36.03
N GLY A 42 21.36 32.67 -36.71
CA GLY A 42 21.21 32.72 -38.19
C GLY A 42 22.45 33.07 -39.01
N ILE A 43 23.67 33.16 -38.44
CA ILE A 43 24.88 33.39 -39.21
C ILE A 43 26.06 32.64 -38.58
N GLN A 44 26.39 31.47 -39.08
CA GLN A 44 27.77 30.99 -39.31
C GLN A 44 27.76 29.54 -39.83
N ASP A 45 27.79 29.44 -41.13
CA ASP A 45 28.56 28.39 -41.81
C ASP A 45 29.91 28.98 -42.17
N PHE A 46 30.94 28.11 -42.11
CA PHE A 46 32.30 28.18 -42.68
C PHE A 46 33.47 28.74 -41.86
N ASN A 47 34.30 27.76 -41.46
CA ASN A 47 35.78 27.69 -41.55
C ASN A 47 36.69 28.57 -40.68
N GLU A 48 37.61 27.84 -40.06
CA GLU A 48 39.05 28.09 -39.81
C GLU A 48 39.52 28.46 -38.38
N GLU A 49 40.61 27.90 -38.10
CA GLU A 49 41.43 27.61 -36.92
C GLU A 49 41.94 28.82 -36.05
N PRO A 50 42.77 28.59 -35.04
CA PRO A 50 42.55 29.19 -33.71
C PRO A 50 43.49 30.37 -33.40
N GLY A 51 42.99 31.29 -32.58
CA GLY A 51 43.91 32.24 -31.95
C GLY A 51 43.32 33.58 -31.54
N SER A 52 43.03 33.68 -30.24
CA SER A 52 43.04 34.86 -29.42
C SER A 52 41.69 35.35 -28.78
N PRO A 53 41.71 36.15 -27.74
CA PRO A 53 40.81 35.91 -26.60
C PRO A 53 39.67 36.92 -26.43
N SER A 54 38.71 36.47 -25.58
CA SER A 54 37.74 37.30 -24.78
C SER A 54 36.67 38.11 -25.54
N LYS A 55 35.48 37.48 -25.63
CA LYS A 55 34.21 38.21 -25.67
C LYS A 55 33.22 37.79 -24.58
N ASP A 56 33.67 37.12 -23.51
CA ASP A 56 32.81 36.69 -22.40
C ASP A 56 32.33 37.79 -21.46
N GLY A 57 32.92 39.00 -21.58
CA GLY A 57 32.61 40.10 -20.65
C GLY A 57 31.26 40.80 -20.87
N LYS A 58 30.70 40.75 -22.09
CA LYS A 58 29.43 41.46 -22.37
C LYS A 58 28.18 40.64 -22.12
N ILE A 59 28.23 39.33 -22.28
CA ILE A 59 27.08 38.43 -22.04
C ILE A 59 26.84 38.29 -20.56
N ASN A 60 27.89 38.18 -19.75
CA ASN A 60 27.76 38.10 -18.30
C ASN A 60 27.22 39.41 -17.65
N ASN A 61 27.47 40.57 -18.26
CA ASN A 61 26.91 41.83 -17.78
C ASN A 61 25.41 41.98 -18.08
N VAL A 62 24.95 41.47 -19.22
CA VAL A 62 23.50 41.49 -19.55
C VAL A 62 22.74 40.46 -18.72
N LEU A 63 23.31 39.27 -18.52
CA LEU A 63 22.72 38.25 -17.65
C LEU A 63 22.67 38.69 -16.18
N GLY A 64 23.69 39.39 -15.71
CA GLY A 64 23.75 39.96 -14.36
C GLY A 64 22.72 41.09 -14.13
N LEU A 65 22.46 41.91 -15.15
CA LEU A 65 21.42 42.95 -15.11
C LEU A 65 20.01 42.38 -15.15
N VAL A 66 19.77 41.34 -15.95
CA VAL A 66 18.50 40.63 -16.02
C VAL A 66 18.21 39.88 -14.72
N LEU A 67 19.21 39.19 -14.14
CA LEU A 67 19.07 38.54 -12.82
C LEU A 67 18.83 39.53 -11.69
N LYS A 68 19.48 40.70 -11.71
CA LYS A 68 19.18 41.79 -10.74
C LYS A 68 17.79 42.39 -10.93
N ALA A 69 17.32 42.51 -12.14
CA ALA A 69 15.96 43.01 -12.43
C ALA A 69 14.90 41.97 -12.01
N VAL A 70 15.16 40.67 -12.21
CA VAL A 70 14.25 39.60 -11.79
C VAL A 70 14.22 39.43 -10.27
N ASN A 71 15.34 39.58 -9.58
CA ASN A 71 15.41 39.49 -8.11
C ASN A 71 14.82 40.73 -7.40
N ASN A 72 14.70 41.87 -8.06
CA ASN A 72 14.05 43.07 -7.52
C ASN A 72 12.54 43.14 -7.84
N ILE A 73 12.03 42.27 -8.69
CA ILE A 73 10.59 42.03 -8.78
C ILE A 73 10.21 41.19 -7.55
N LYS A 74 9.90 41.84 -6.43
CA LYS A 74 9.08 41.24 -5.39
C LYS A 74 7.75 40.88 -6.04
N VAL A 75 7.69 39.74 -6.70
CA VAL A 75 6.44 39.03 -6.95
C VAL A 75 5.95 38.68 -5.56
N ALA A 76 5.04 39.50 -5.02
CA ALA A 76 4.23 39.08 -3.92
C ALA A 76 3.63 37.75 -4.39
N LYS A 77 4.17 36.61 -3.86
CA LYS A 77 3.51 35.32 -3.97
C LYS A 77 2.07 35.63 -3.57
N PRO A 78 1.08 35.41 -4.43
CA PRO A 78 -0.28 35.40 -3.95
C PRO A 78 -0.21 34.30 -2.88
N LYS A 79 -0.34 34.68 -1.62
CA LYS A 79 -0.87 33.78 -0.61
C LYS A 79 -2.23 33.41 -1.18
N MET A 80 -2.28 32.37 -1.95
CA MET A 80 -3.47 31.57 -2.13
C MET A 80 -3.70 30.98 -0.74
N GLN A 81 -4.21 31.82 0.15
CA GLN A 81 -5.08 31.30 1.17
C GLN A 81 -6.22 30.69 0.36
N ILE A 82 -6.12 29.39 0.17
CA ILE A 82 -7.30 28.58 0.14
C ILE A 82 -7.86 28.74 1.55
N LYS A 83 -8.54 29.87 1.78
CA LYS A 83 -9.68 29.85 2.66
C LYS A 83 -10.58 28.84 1.97
N ALA A 84 -10.48 27.57 2.36
CA ALA A 84 -11.66 26.74 2.36
C ALA A 84 -12.74 27.70 2.89
N PRO A 85 -13.84 27.91 2.15
CA PRO A 85 -14.91 28.66 2.73
C PRO A 85 -15.16 27.94 4.05
N ILE A 86 -14.89 28.61 5.16
CA ILE A 86 -15.58 28.33 6.40
C ILE A 86 -17.02 28.58 5.97
N ARG A 87 -17.62 27.59 5.35
CA ARG A 87 -19.04 27.42 5.43
C ARG A 87 -19.26 27.39 6.92
N GLN A 88 -19.63 28.54 7.47
CA GLN A 88 -20.44 28.51 8.67
C GLN A 88 -21.31 27.30 8.45
N THR A 89 -21.10 26.29 9.30
CA THR A 89 -22.03 25.20 9.45
C THR A 89 -23.38 25.92 9.74
N GLN A 90 -24.08 26.26 8.68
CA GLN A 90 -25.51 26.20 8.76
C GLN A 90 -25.71 24.82 9.35
N LYS A 91 -26.16 24.75 10.61
CA LYS A 91 -26.71 23.54 11.20
C LYS A 91 -27.59 22.98 10.10
N ALA A 92 -27.03 22.02 9.35
CA ALA A 92 -27.76 21.29 8.33
C ALA A 92 -28.95 20.79 9.13
N GLY A 93 -30.13 21.26 8.74
CA GLY A 93 -31.33 20.96 9.51
C GLY A 93 -31.28 19.47 9.73
N GLN A 94 -31.24 19.02 10.99
CA GLN A 94 -31.15 17.62 11.36
C GLN A 94 -32.20 16.92 10.51
N LYS A 95 -31.78 16.22 9.44
CA LYS A 95 -32.67 15.37 8.67
C LYS A 95 -33.33 14.51 9.74
N ARG A 96 -34.65 14.66 9.95
CA ARG A 96 -35.36 13.87 10.95
C ARG A 96 -35.07 12.42 10.64
N CYS A 97 -34.26 11.75 11.48
CA CYS A 97 -33.99 10.34 11.34
C CYS A 97 -35.34 9.61 11.43
N LEU A 98 -35.63 8.78 10.46
CA LEU A 98 -36.79 7.90 10.53
C LEU A 98 -36.49 6.80 11.54
N PRO A 99 -37.41 6.50 12.48
CA PRO A 99 -37.24 5.39 13.41
C PRO A 99 -37.29 4.04 12.68
N GLY A 100 -36.72 3.00 13.31
CA GLY A 100 -36.73 1.64 12.80
C GLY A 100 -35.50 1.25 12.00
N SER A 101 -35.60 0.14 11.31
CA SER A 101 -34.53 -0.43 10.49
C SER A 101 -34.93 -0.47 9.01
N TYR A 102 -33.95 -0.53 8.12
CA TYR A 102 -34.19 -0.79 6.72
C TYR A 102 -34.85 -2.16 6.52
N THR A 103 -35.77 -2.25 5.58
CA THR A 103 -36.42 -3.51 5.17
C THR A 103 -35.64 -4.16 4.04
N ALA A 104 -35.80 -5.45 3.83
CA ALA A 104 -35.19 -6.17 2.70
C ALA A 104 -35.61 -5.57 1.35
N ALA A 105 -36.85 -5.10 1.21
CA ALA A 105 -37.33 -4.44 0.00
C ALA A 105 -36.63 -3.10 -0.31
N GLU A 106 -36.15 -2.38 0.70
CA GLU A 106 -35.37 -1.16 0.50
C GLU A 106 -33.90 -1.45 0.19
N LEU A 107 -33.40 -2.59 0.63
CA LEU A 107 -32.02 -3.03 0.41
C LEU A 107 -31.88 -3.97 -0.79
N THR A 108 -32.80 -3.86 -1.76
CA THR A 108 -32.68 -4.63 -3.01
C THR A 108 -31.47 -4.21 -3.82
N PRO A 109 -30.74 -5.15 -4.44
CA PRO A 109 -29.60 -4.86 -5.29
C PRO A 109 -29.90 -3.86 -6.41
N HIS A 110 -28.85 -3.20 -6.91
CA HIS A 110 -29.00 -2.24 -8.02
C HIS A 110 -29.42 -2.92 -9.33
N LEU A 111 -29.00 -4.17 -9.53
CA LEU A 111 -29.30 -4.94 -10.73
C LEU A 111 -29.70 -6.36 -10.33
N ASP A 112 -30.71 -6.90 -10.97
CA ASP A 112 -31.09 -8.30 -10.83
C ASP A 112 -30.13 -9.19 -11.61
N ARG A 113 -29.70 -10.29 -10.98
CA ARG A 113 -28.82 -11.24 -11.62
C ARG A 113 -29.60 -12.09 -12.64
N PRO A 114 -29.07 -12.30 -13.86
CA PRO A 114 -29.72 -13.19 -14.83
C PRO A 114 -29.75 -14.63 -14.31
N PRO A 115 -30.70 -15.46 -14.82
CA PRO A 115 -30.76 -16.88 -14.47
C PRO A 115 -29.41 -17.57 -14.64
N GLN A 116 -29.05 -18.44 -13.70
CA GLN A 116 -27.76 -19.13 -13.66
C GLN A 116 -27.91 -20.61 -14.05
N ASP A 117 -26.96 -21.09 -14.86
CA ASP A 117 -26.82 -22.54 -15.08
C ASP A 117 -25.94 -23.11 -13.93
N SER A 118 -26.52 -23.99 -13.13
CA SER A 118 -25.82 -24.64 -12.01
C SER A 118 -24.64 -25.54 -12.44
N ASN A 119 -24.59 -25.92 -13.72
CA ASN A 119 -23.54 -26.74 -14.32
C ASN A 119 -22.48 -25.90 -15.05
N ALA A 120 -22.67 -24.59 -15.18
CA ALA A 120 -21.72 -23.73 -15.83
C ALA A 120 -20.37 -23.73 -15.08
N PRO A 121 -19.26 -23.52 -15.79
CA PRO A 121 -17.94 -23.37 -15.15
C PRO A 121 -17.95 -22.34 -14.03
N GLY A 122 -17.42 -22.72 -12.84
CA GLY A 122 -17.36 -21.84 -11.69
C GLY A 122 -18.69 -21.48 -11.03
N ALA A 123 -19.81 -22.10 -11.46
CA ALA A 123 -21.14 -21.87 -10.88
C ALA A 123 -21.13 -22.06 -9.36
N SER A 124 -21.86 -21.20 -8.64
CA SER A 124 -21.94 -21.19 -7.18
C SER A 124 -20.56 -21.04 -6.50
N GLY A 125 -19.60 -20.40 -7.16
CA GLY A 125 -18.24 -20.21 -6.61
C GLY A 125 -17.37 -21.47 -6.62
N LYS A 126 -17.81 -22.55 -7.28
CA LYS A 126 -17.05 -23.82 -7.35
C LYS A 126 -15.77 -23.67 -8.20
N PRO A 127 -14.75 -24.55 -7.97
CA PRO A 127 -13.53 -24.50 -8.75
C PRO A 127 -13.75 -24.87 -10.21
N PHE A 128 -13.09 -24.15 -11.12
CA PHE A 128 -12.96 -24.53 -12.51
C PHE A 128 -11.80 -25.53 -12.66
N LYS A 129 -12.09 -26.73 -13.18
CA LYS A 129 -11.09 -27.78 -13.37
C LYS A 129 -10.48 -27.69 -14.77
N THR A 130 -9.21 -27.35 -14.83
CA THR A 130 -8.39 -27.33 -16.06
C THR A 130 -7.85 -28.74 -16.35
N VAL A 131 -8.65 -29.59 -17.00
CA VAL A 131 -8.24 -30.96 -17.33
C VAL A 131 -8.30 -31.19 -18.83
N ASN A 132 -7.42 -32.04 -19.36
CA ASN A 132 -7.39 -32.48 -20.76
C ASN A 132 -7.35 -31.34 -21.80
N LEU A 133 -6.52 -30.31 -21.52
CA LEU A 133 -6.32 -29.18 -22.43
C LEU A 133 -5.67 -29.59 -23.73
N SER A 134 -6.22 -29.15 -24.85
CA SER A 134 -5.56 -29.18 -26.15
C SER A 134 -4.25 -28.38 -26.15
N PRO A 135 -3.34 -28.59 -27.10
CA PRO A 135 -2.11 -27.78 -27.19
C PRO A 135 -2.37 -26.26 -27.33
N ALA A 136 -3.44 -25.87 -28.01
CA ALA A 136 -3.83 -24.47 -28.15
C ALA A 136 -4.30 -23.87 -26.80
N GLU A 137 -5.13 -24.59 -26.06
CA GLU A 137 -5.61 -24.17 -24.74
C GLU A 137 -4.50 -24.12 -23.70
N LYS A 138 -3.51 -25.03 -23.75
CA LYS A 138 -2.31 -24.95 -22.91
C LYS A 138 -1.55 -23.66 -23.15
N LYS A 139 -1.34 -23.32 -24.42
CA LYS A 139 -0.64 -22.06 -24.79
C LYS A 139 -1.44 -20.82 -24.37
N GLU A 140 -2.77 -20.83 -24.52
CA GLU A 140 -3.65 -19.75 -24.06
C GLU A 140 -3.53 -19.58 -22.54
N LYS A 141 -3.58 -20.69 -21.79
CA LYS A 141 -3.44 -20.69 -20.33
C LYS A 141 -2.08 -20.13 -19.90
N GLU A 142 -0.98 -20.65 -20.48
CA GLU A 142 0.39 -20.19 -20.19
C GLU A 142 0.54 -18.68 -20.43
N HIS A 143 0.03 -18.19 -21.57
CA HIS A 143 0.05 -16.76 -21.88
C HIS A 143 -0.76 -15.93 -20.86
N GLY A 144 -1.93 -16.41 -20.44
CA GLY A 144 -2.75 -15.76 -19.41
C GLY A 144 -2.06 -15.73 -18.04
N ASP A 145 -1.45 -16.85 -17.65
CA ASP A 145 -0.71 -16.97 -16.39
C ASP A 145 0.51 -16.02 -16.35
N GLU A 146 1.25 -15.90 -17.45
CA GLU A 146 2.38 -14.97 -17.56
C GLU A 146 1.93 -13.51 -17.49
N LYS A 147 0.87 -13.17 -18.23
CA LYS A 147 0.40 -11.78 -18.36
C LYS A 147 -0.25 -11.27 -17.07
N HIS A 148 -1.10 -12.08 -16.42
CA HIS A 148 -1.95 -11.65 -15.31
C HIS A 148 -1.53 -12.21 -13.96
N CYS A 149 -0.57 -13.15 -13.92
CA CYS A 149 -0.14 -13.88 -12.71
C CYS A 149 -1.27 -14.62 -12.00
N PHE A 150 -2.27 -15.06 -12.75
CA PHE A 150 -3.34 -15.98 -12.36
C PHE A 150 -3.90 -16.68 -13.61
N ASN A 151 -4.67 -17.75 -13.43
CA ASN A 151 -5.25 -18.52 -14.51
C ASN A 151 -6.39 -17.75 -15.24
N ALA A 152 -6.00 -16.83 -16.14
CA ALA A 152 -6.95 -16.07 -16.94
C ALA A 152 -7.81 -16.98 -17.84
N PHE A 153 -7.26 -18.11 -18.30
CA PHE A 153 -8.00 -19.11 -19.08
C PHE A 153 -9.22 -19.64 -18.32
N ALA A 154 -9.08 -19.93 -17.03
CA ALA A 154 -10.20 -20.32 -16.18
C ALA A 154 -11.19 -19.17 -15.97
N SER A 155 -10.66 -17.96 -15.69
CA SER A 155 -11.49 -16.78 -15.47
C SER A 155 -12.38 -16.44 -16.68
N ASP A 156 -11.83 -16.53 -17.89
CA ASP A 156 -12.56 -16.18 -19.13
C ASP A 156 -13.68 -17.17 -19.47
N ARG A 157 -13.60 -18.40 -18.93
CA ARG A 157 -14.64 -19.45 -19.10
C ARG A 157 -15.70 -19.43 -18.01
N ILE A 158 -15.50 -18.64 -16.97
CA ILE A 158 -16.46 -18.43 -15.89
C ILE A 158 -17.33 -17.21 -16.24
N SER A 159 -18.65 -17.35 -16.06
CA SER A 159 -19.60 -16.27 -16.34
C SER A 159 -19.24 -14.97 -15.61
N LEU A 160 -19.35 -13.83 -16.31
CA LEU A 160 -19.27 -12.51 -15.69
C LEU A 160 -20.37 -12.27 -14.65
N HIS A 161 -21.46 -13.04 -14.76
CA HIS A 161 -22.66 -12.91 -13.95
C HIS A 161 -22.80 -14.03 -12.92
N ARG A 162 -21.73 -14.85 -12.72
CA ARG A 162 -21.83 -16.00 -11.81
C ARG A 162 -22.34 -15.59 -10.45
N ASP A 163 -23.16 -16.43 -9.88
CA ASP A 163 -23.51 -16.32 -8.48
C ASP A 163 -22.57 -17.17 -7.62
N LEU A 164 -22.48 -16.84 -6.35
CA LEU A 164 -21.60 -17.52 -5.42
C LEU A 164 -22.32 -18.62 -4.61
N GLY A 165 -23.56 -18.96 -4.99
CA GLY A 165 -24.40 -19.96 -4.31
C GLY A 165 -25.10 -19.35 -3.08
N PRO A 166 -25.58 -20.16 -2.16
CA PRO A 166 -26.34 -19.67 -1.00
C PRO A 166 -25.45 -18.80 -0.08
N ASP A 167 -26.09 -17.88 0.61
CA ASP A 167 -25.43 -17.10 1.68
C ASP A 167 -25.07 -18.03 2.84
N THR A 168 -23.77 -18.21 3.06
CA THR A 168 -23.18 -19.08 4.09
C THR A 168 -22.59 -18.31 5.24
N ARG A 169 -22.84 -17.00 5.36
CA ARG A 169 -22.41 -16.23 6.52
C ARG A 169 -23.12 -16.74 7.80
N PRO A 170 -22.53 -16.50 8.97
CA PRO A 170 -23.20 -16.81 10.25
C PRO A 170 -24.59 -16.20 10.34
N PRO A 171 -25.55 -16.87 11.01
CA PRO A 171 -26.94 -16.41 11.09
C PRO A 171 -27.10 -14.97 11.58
N GLU A 172 -26.31 -14.56 12.57
CA GLU A 172 -26.31 -13.19 13.09
C GLU A 172 -25.89 -12.14 12.05
N CYS A 173 -25.06 -12.50 11.09
CA CYS A 173 -24.70 -11.63 9.95
C CYS A 173 -25.85 -11.52 8.94
N ILE A 174 -26.52 -12.64 8.65
CA ILE A 174 -27.66 -12.70 7.69
C ILE A 174 -28.86 -11.95 8.26
N GLU A 175 -29.13 -12.10 9.58
CA GLU A 175 -30.25 -11.48 10.28
C GLU A 175 -29.97 -10.05 10.74
N GLN A 176 -28.75 -9.53 10.50
CA GLN A 176 -28.35 -8.21 10.95
C GLN A 176 -29.28 -7.12 10.41
N LYS A 177 -29.82 -6.29 11.31
CA LYS A 177 -30.71 -5.19 10.98
C LYS A 177 -29.98 -3.85 11.06
N PHE A 178 -30.06 -3.08 9.99
CA PHE A 178 -29.43 -1.76 9.88
C PHE A 178 -30.43 -0.67 10.26
N LYS A 179 -30.06 0.16 11.23
CA LYS A 179 -30.89 1.27 11.71
C LYS A 179 -30.96 2.37 10.65
N ARG A 180 -32.12 3.04 10.55
CA ARG A 180 -32.29 4.24 9.70
C ARG A 180 -31.77 5.52 10.36
N CYS A 181 -31.41 5.46 11.64
CA CYS A 181 -30.91 6.60 12.39
C CYS A 181 -29.64 6.22 13.18
N PRO A 182 -28.45 6.75 12.82
CA PRO A 182 -28.22 7.57 11.62
C PRO A 182 -28.44 6.77 10.32
N PRO A 183 -28.85 7.44 9.22
CA PRO A 183 -29.04 6.78 7.94
C PRO A 183 -27.71 6.27 7.38
N LEU A 184 -27.76 5.13 6.69
CA LEU A 184 -26.60 4.62 5.96
C LEU A 184 -26.20 5.62 4.87
N PRO A 185 -24.91 5.98 4.78
CA PRO A 185 -24.43 6.88 3.73
C PRO A 185 -24.41 6.20 2.37
N THR A 186 -24.55 6.98 1.31
CA THR A 186 -24.31 6.50 -0.06
C THR A 186 -22.82 6.34 -0.32
N THR A 187 -22.45 5.42 -1.22
CA THR A 187 -21.05 5.18 -1.60
C THR A 187 -20.78 5.31 -3.09
N SER A 188 -19.61 5.83 -3.44
CA SER A 188 -18.97 5.66 -4.75
C SER A 188 -17.98 4.51 -4.64
N VAL A 189 -18.17 3.44 -5.43
CA VAL A 189 -17.21 2.33 -5.53
C VAL A 189 -16.15 2.68 -6.57
N ILE A 190 -14.88 2.70 -6.16
CA ILE A 190 -13.73 3.08 -7.00
C ILE A 190 -12.89 1.84 -7.24
N ILE A 191 -12.75 1.45 -8.51
CA ILE A 191 -11.99 0.29 -8.95
C ILE A 191 -10.85 0.78 -9.85
N VAL A 192 -9.61 0.60 -9.40
CA VAL A 192 -8.42 0.97 -10.17
C VAL A 192 -7.91 -0.26 -10.91
N PHE A 193 -7.51 -0.07 -12.17
CA PHE A 193 -6.95 -1.14 -12.98
C PHE A 193 -5.82 -0.64 -13.90
N HIS A 194 -4.93 -1.55 -14.28
CA HIS A 194 -3.90 -1.38 -15.30
C HIS A 194 -3.64 -2.71 -15.98
N ASN A 195 -3.95 -2.83 -17.27
CA ASN A 195 -3.82 -4.07 -18.05
C ASN A 195 -4.46 -5.29 -17.37
N GLU A 196 -5.62 -5.08 -16.74
CA GLU A 196 -6.35 -6.15 -16.04
C GLU A 196 -7.08 -7.06 -17.03
N ALA A 197 -7.28 -8.32 -16.66
CA ALA A 197 -8.06 -9.24 -17.47
C ALA A 197 -9.53 -8.78 -17.56
N TRP A 198 -10.09 -8.87 -18.77
CA TRP A 198 -11.48 -8.48 -19.05
C TRP A 198 -12.50 -9.14 -18.12
N SER A 199 -12.34 -10.45 -17.95
CA SER A 199 -13.29 -11.24 -17.15
C SER A 199 -13.26 -10.91 -15.68
N THR A 200 -12.08 -10.66 -15.08
CA THR A 200 -11.97 -10.30 -13.66
C THR A 200 -12.48 -8.88 -13.41
N LEU A 201 -12.11 -7.91 -14.25
CA LEU A 201 -12.56 -6.53 -14.12
C LEU A 201 -14.10 -6.45 -14.18
N LEU A 202 -14.70 -7.04 -15.22
CA LEU A 202 -16.16 -6.97 -15.37
C LEU A 202 -16.91 -7.82 -14.35
N ARG A 203 -16.36 -8.96 -13.91
CA ARG A 203 -16.96 -9.73 -12.84
C ARG A 203 -16.95 -8.95 -11.53
N THR A 204 -15.89 -8.17 -11.25
CA THR A 204 -15.88 -7.24 -10.12
C THR A 204 -17.01 -6.23 -10.22
N VAL A 205 -17.19 -5.57 -11.38
CA VAL A 205 -18.27 -4.59 -11.60
C VAL A 205 -19.65 -5.22 -11.41
N HIS A 206 -19.88 -6.38 -12.04
CA HIS A 206 -21.16 -7.08 -11.93
C HIS A 206 -21.45 -7.56 -10.51
N SER A 207 -20.44 -8.10 -9.80
CA SER A 207 -20.64 -8.53 -8.42
C SER A 207 -21.06 -7.37 -7.52
N VAL A 208 -20.49 -6.17 -7.70
CA VAL A 208 -20.91 -4.97 -6.98
C VAL A 208 -22.36 -4.63 -7.28
N MET A 209 -22.79 -4.62 -8.56
CA MET A 209 -24.17 -4.28 -8.92
C MET A 209 -25.20 -5.29 -8.41
N TYR A 210 -24.85 -6.59 -8.37
CA TYR A 210 -25.75 -7.67 -7.94
C TYR A 210 -25.87 -7.84 -6.42
N THR A 211 -24.96 -7.25 -5.64
CA THR A 211 -24.91 -7.46 -4.19
C THR A 211 -24.97 -6.17 -3.38
N SER A 212 -25.03 -5.01 -4.04
CA SER A 212 -25.10 -3.71 -3.36
C SER A 212 -26.50 -3.11 -3.50
N PRO A 213 -27.12 -2.66 -2.38
CA PRO A 213 -28.42 -2.01 -2.42
C PRO A 213 -28.44 -0.75 -3.31
N ALA A 214 -29.46 -0.65 -4.15
CA ALA A 214 -29.62 0.48 -5.09
C ALA A 214 -29.62 1.84 -4.40
N ILE A 215 -30.20 1.94 -3.21
CA ILE A 215 -30.26 3.18 -2.43
C ILE A 215 -28.91 3.61 -1.84
N LEU A 216 -27.95 2.69 -1.73
CA LEU A 216 -26.63 2.92 -1.14
C LEU A 216 -25.54 3.06 -2.20
N LEU A 217 -25.66 2.35 -3.35
CA LEU A 217 -24.70 2.40 -4.43
C LEU A 217 -24.94 3.61 -5.32
N LYS A 218 -24.14 4.66 -5.16
CA LYS A 218 -24.29 5.90 -5.93
C LYS A 218 -23.75 5.78 -7.35
N GLU A 219 -22.58 5.16 -7.49
CA GLU A 219 -21.87 4.98 -8.77
C GLU A 219 -20.70 4.01 -8.61
N ILE A 220 -20.21 3.49 -9.73
CA ILE A 220 -18.98 2.73 -9.87
C ILE A 220 -18.04 3.53 -10.78
N ILE A 221 -16.84 3.83 -10.30
CA ILE A 221 -15.83 4.59 -11.02
C ILE A 221 -14.66 3.66 -11.34
N LEU A 222 -14.54 3.31 -12.62
CA LEU A 222 -13.41 2.55 -13.15
C LEU A 222 -12.30 3.53 -13.49
N VAL A 223 -11.15 3.41 -12.82
CA VAL A 223 -10.00 4.28 -13.04
C VAL A 223 -8.89 3.50 -13.72
N ASP A 224 -8.67 3.82 -14.97
CA ASP A 224 -7.62 3.23 -15.80
C ASP A 224 -6.28 3.96 -15.59
N ASP A 225 -5.29 3.27 -15.04
CA ASP A 225 -3.92 3.77 -14.90
C ASP A 225 -3.11 3.54 -16.19
N ALA A 226 -3.59 4.13 -17.30
CA ALA A 226 -2.97 4.07 -18.62
C ALA A 226 -2.72 2.63 -19.14
N SER A 227 -3.78 1.81 -19.17
CA SER A 227 -3.73 0.49 -19.82
C SER A 227 -3.45 0.60 -21.30
N VAL A 228 -2.73 -0.40 -21.83
CA VAL A 228 -2.38 -0.48 -23.26
C VAL A 228 -3.14 -1.58 -24.01
N ASP A 229 -3.85 -2.45 -23.30
CA ASP A 229 -4.66 -3.51 -23.86
C ASP A 229 -5.89 -2.94 -24.58
N GLU A 230 -6.04 -3.25 -25.87
CA GLU A 230 -7.09 -2.71 -26.74
C GLU A 230 -8.51 -2.95 -26.20
N TYR A 231 -8.74 -4.11 -25.56
CA TYR A 231 -10.05 -4.44 -25.00
C TYR A 231 -10.44 -3.58 -23.77
N LEU A 232 -9.46 -2.87 -23.16
CA LEU A 232 -9.71 -1.93 -22.06
C LEU A 232 -9.93 -0.48 -22.54
N GLN A 233 -9.88 -0.25 -23.85
CA GLN A 233 -10.12 1.06 -24.48
C GLN A 233 -11.60 1.19 -24.90
N ASP A 234 -11.85 1.50 -26.16
CA ASP A 234 -13.20 1.74 -26.69
C ASP A 234 -14.20 0.59 -26.39
N LYS A 235 -13.72 -0.68 -26.42
CA LYS A 235 -14.55 -1.83 -26.11
C LYS A 235 -15.11 -1.79 -24.67
N LEU A 236 -14.28 -1.35 -23.72
CA LEU A 236 -14.73 -1.18 -22.33
C LEU A 236 -15.70 -0.01 -22.21
N ASP A 237 -15.41 1.11 -22.89
CA ASP A 237 -16.30 2.28 -22.89
C ASP A 237 -17.67 1.93 -23.47
N ASP A 238 -17.71 1.19 -24.59
CA ASP A 238 -18.97 0.76 -25.20
C ASP A 238 -19.73 -0.22 -24.29
N TYR A 239 -19.01 -1.14 -23.65
CA TYR A 239 -19.63 -2.09 -22.74
C TYR A 239 -20.30 -1.42 -21.54
N VAL A 240 -19.64 -0.47 -20.90
CA VAL A 240 -20.18 0.17 -19.69
C VAL A 240 -21.29 1.18 -19.96
N LYS A 241 -21.46 1.67 -21.20
CA LYS A 241 -22.54 2.61 -21.58
C LYS A 241 -23.94 2.08 -21.25
N GLN A 242 -24.13 0.76 -21.20
CA GLN A 242 -25.40 0.15 -20.80
C GLN A 242 -25.75 0.38 -19.32
N PHE A 243 -24.76 0.74 -18.49
CA PHE A 243 -24.93 0.95 -17.05
C PHE A 243 -24.80 2.44 -16.72
N GLN A 244 -25.91 3.09 -16.35
CA GLN A 244 -25.91 4.53 -16.05
C GLN A 244 -25.01 4.93 -14.87
N ILE A 245 -24.78 4.00 -13.93
CA ILE A 245 -24.00 4.25 -12.71
C ILE A 245 -22.50 3.94 -12.88
N VAL A 246 -22.06 3.36 -14.00
CA VAL A 246 -20.66 3.01 -14.25
C VAL A 246 -19.99 4.09 -15.10
N LYS A 247 -18.84 4.58 -14.65
CA LYS A 247 -18.04 5.59 -15.35
C LYS A 247 -16.62 5.11 -15.52
N VAL A 248 -16.01 5.37 -16.66
CA VAL A 248 -14.58 5.14 -16.90
C VAL A 248 -13.85 6.47 -16.95
N VAL A 249 -12.74 6.57 -16.22
CA VAL A 249 -11.81 7.71 -16.28
C VAL A 249 -10.40 7.19 -16.44
N ARG A 250 -9.58 7.90 -17.22
CA ARG A 250 -8.24 7.43 -17.60
C ARG A 250 -7.16 8.42 -17.22
N GLN A 251 -6.08 7.92 -16.66
CA GLN A 251 -4.82 8.65 -16.56
C GLN A 251 -4.14 8.68 -17.94
N LYS A 252 -3.54 9.82 -18.30
CA LYS A 252 -2.82 9.98 -19.59
C LYS A 252 -1.54 9.18 -19.64
N GLU A 253 -0.94 8.93 -18.50
CA GLU A 253 0.31 8.19 -18.31
C GLU A 253 0.20 7.36 -17.03
N ARG A 254 0.97 6.29 -16.95
CA ARG A 254 0.99 5.42 -15.78
C ARG A 254 1.60 6.13 -14.58
N LYS A 255 0.79 6.34 -13.54
CA LYS A 255 1.19 6.99 -12.28
C LYS A 255 1.04 6.09 -11.05
N GLY A 256 0.36 4.97 -11.22
CA GLY A 256 0.16 3.97 -10.19
C GLY A 256 -1.12 4.12 -9.39
N LEU A 257 -1.28 3.18 -8.47
CA LEU A 257 -2.49 2.97 -7.66
C LEU A 257 -2.89 4.23 -6.88
N ILE A 258 -1.94 4.89 -6.24
CA ILE A 258 -2.19 6.01 -5.33
C ILE A 258 -2.82 7.18 -6.08
N THR A 259 -2.21 7.57 -7.19
CA THR A 259 -2.69 8.67 -8.04
C THR A 259 -4.04 8.33 -8.68
N ALA A 260 -4.22 7.08 -9.11
CA ALA A 260 -5.48 6.61 -9.68
C ALA A 260 -6.62 6.63 -8.64
N ARG A 261 -6.37 6.21 -7.40
CA ARG A 261 -7.36 6.31 -6.32
C ARG A 261 -7.72 7.76 -5.99
N LEU A 262 -6.74 8.66 -5.98
CA LEU A 262 -6.98 10.10 -5.81
C LEU A 262 -7.85 10.67 -6.94
N LEU A 263 -7.59 10.28 -8.19
CA LEU A 263 -8.42 10.68 -9.34
C LEU A 263 -9.86 10.19 -9.15
N GLY A 264 -10.08 8.93 -8.84
CA GLY A 264 -11.41 8.39 -8.56
C GLY A 264 -12.12 9.11 -7.42
N ALA A 265 -11.42 9.34 -6.30
CA ALA A 265 -11.96 10.07 -5.15
C ALA A 265 -12.36 11.51 -5.49
N SER A 266 -11.63 12.19 -6.37
CA SER A 266 -11.86 13.58 -6.75
C SER A 266 -13.19 13.79 -7.50
N ILE A 267 -13.63 12.80 -8.26
CA ILE A 267 -14.87 12.84 -9.05
C ILE A 267 -16.04 12.10 -8.39
N ALA A 268 -15.78 11.35 -7.33
CA ALA A 268 -16.79 10.60 -6.59
C ALA A 268 -17.86 11.54 -6.00
N THR A 269 -19.12 11.14 -6.07
CA THR A 269 -20.28 11.92 -5.59
C THR A 269 -20.96 11.30 -4.37
N GLY A 270 -20.60 10.07 -3.99
CA GLY A 270 -21.09 9.40 -2.78
C GLY A 270 -20.58 10.07 -1.50
N GLU A 271 -21.33 9.87 -0.41
CA GLU A 271 -20.96 10.37 0.93
C GLU A 271 -19.77 9.58 1.50
N THR A 272 -19.56 8.35 1.01
CA THR A 272 -18.41 7.51 1.31
C THR A 272 -17.69 7.10 0.02
N LEU A 273 -16.41 6.76 0.16
CA LEU A 273 -15.57 6.17 -0.87
C LEU A 273 -15.35 4.71 -0.49
N THR A 274 -15.64 3.79 -1.40
CA THR A 274 -15.34 2.37 -1.24
C THR A 274 -14.36 1.96 -2.32
N PHE A 275 -13.16 1.57 -1.94
CA PHE A 275 -12.12 1.13 -2.86
C PHE A 275 -12.12 -0.39 -2.97
N LEU A 276 -12.03 -0.90 -4.18
CA LEU A 276 -11.87 -2.32 -4.50
C LEU A 276 -10.77 -2.48 -5.55
N ASP A 277 -10.07 -3.61 -5.48
CA ASP A 277 -9.18 -4.03 -6.56
C ASP A 277 -9.97 -4.62 -7.73
N ALA A 278 -9.39 -4.66 -8.93
CA ALA A 278 -10.07 -5.02 -10.17
C ALA A 278 -10.30 -6.54 -10.37
N HIS A 279 -10.01 -7.35 -9.36
CA HIS A 279 -10.13 -8.81 -9.38
C HIS A 279 -10.77 -9.32 -8.08
N CYS A 280 -11.90 -8.67 -7.72
CA CYS A 280 -12.71 -8.98 -6.55
C CYS A 280 -14.07 -9.53 -6.94
N GLU A 281 -14.71 -10.25 -6.03
CA GLU A 281 -16.12 -10.62 -6.12
C GLU A 281 -16.79 -10.40 -4.76
N CYS A 282 -17.82 -9.53 -4.75
CA CYS A 282 -18.54 -9.18 -3.54
C CYS A 282 -19.56 -10.29 -3.18
N PHE A 283 -19.56 -10.71 -1.91
CA PHE A 283 -20.54 -11.66 -1.38
C PHE A 283 -21.83 -10.95 -0.94
N TYR A 284 -22.83 -11.70 -0.56
CA TYR A 284 -24.12 -11.15 -0.13
C TYR A 284 -23.98 -10.21 1.07
N GLY A 285 -24.73 -9.10 1.06
CA GLY A 285 -24.79 -8.13 2.16
C GLY A 285 -23.41 -7.62 2.61
N TRP A 286 -22.48 -7.45 1.67
CA TRP A 286 -21.12 -7.00 1.98
C TRP A 286 -21.03 -5.52 2.31
N LEU A 287 -21.90 -4.69 1.70
CA LEU A 287 -21.77 -3.23 1.75
C LEU A 287 -22.39 -2.61 3.01
N GLU A 288 -23.57 -3.09 3.40
CA GLU A 288 -24.38 -2.51 4.47
C GLU A 288 -23.65 -2.50 5.82
N PRO A 289 -22.95 -3.58 6.25
CA PRO A 289 -22.22 -3.58 7.50
C PRO A 289 -21.07 -2.55 7.51
N LEU A 290 -20.39 -2.33 6.38
CA LEU A 290 -19.34 -1.32 6.25
C LEU A 290 -19.91 0.08 6.44
N LEU A 291 -20.99 0.40 5.73
CA LEU A 291 -21.60 1.72 5.79
C LEU A 291 -22.24 2.00 7.15
N ALA A 292 -22.77 0.98 7.83
CA ALA A 292 -23.31 1.10 9.18
C ALA A 292 -22.23 1.56 10.18
N ARG A 293 -21.03 1.02 10.10
CA ARG A 293 -19.91 1.44 10.96
C ARG A 293 -19.51 2.90 10.73
N ILE A 294 -19.51 3.34 9.46
CA ILE A 294 -19.20 4.73 9.10
C ILE A 294 -20.34 5.67 9.55
N ALA A 295 -21.60 5.23 9.43
CA ALA A 295 -22.76 5.99 9.92
C ALA A 295 -22.71 6.25 11.41
N GLU A 296 -22.25 5.26 12.20
CA GLU A 296 -22.09 5.40 13.67
C GLU A 296 -20.95 6.36 14.04
N ASN A 297 -19.84 6.31 13.30
CA ASN A 297 -18.70 7.20 13.49
C ASN A 297 -17.93 7.36 12.17
N ASN A 298 -18.00 8.54 11.59
CA ASN A 298 -17.40 8.85 10.29
C ASN A 298 -15.85 8.90 10.28
N THR A 299 -15.18 8.75 11.43
CA THR A 299 -13.72 8.63 11.51
C THR A 299 -13.22 7.19 11.44
N ARG A 300 -14.12 6.23 11.26
CA ARG A 300 -13.76 4.83 11.03
C ARG A 300 -13.42 4.60 9.57
N VAL A 301 -12.36 3.84 9.35
CA VAL A 301 -11.97 3.25 8.07
C VAL A 301 -12.20 1.76 8.20
N VAL A 302 -13.05 1.21 7.35
CA VAL A 302 -13.56 -0.15 7.51
C VAL A 302 -13.24 -1.00 6.30
N SER A 303 -12.75 -2.21 6.53
CA SER A 303 -12.45 -3.20 5.50
C SER A 303 -13.40 -4.38 5.61
N PRO A 304 -13.78 -5.02 4.49
CA PRO A 304 -14.42 -6.32 4.55
C PRO A 304 -13.45 -7.37 5.11
N ASP A 305 -13.98 -8.50 5.52
CA ASP A 305 -13.22 -9.73 5.64
C ASP A 305 -12.88 -10.23 4.24
N ILE A 306 -11.56 -10.29 3.94
CA ILE A 306 -11.07 -10.58 2.59
C ILE A 306 -10.93 -12.08 2.42
N SER A 307 -11.88 -12.67 1.72
CA SER A 307 -11.84 -14.09 1.37
C SER A 307 -10.94 -14.33 0.16
N SER A 308 -10.44 -15.55 0.00
CA SER A 308 -9.61 -15.92 -1.14
C SER A 308 -10.47 -16.39 -2.33
N ILE A 309 -10.10 -15.92 -3.52
CA ILE A 309 -10.45 -16.57 -4.79
C ILE A 309 -9.18 -17.28 -5.27
N ASP A 310 -9.24 -18.60 -5.42
CA ASP A 310 -8.07 -19.39 -5.82
C ASP A 310 -7.56 -18.95 -7.20
N LEU A 311 -6.29 -18.63 -7.29
CA LEU A 311 -5.68 -18.06 -8.51
C LEU A 311 -5.60 -19.05 -9.69
N ASN A 312 -5.72 -20.36 -9.45
CA ASN A 312 -5.65 -21.40 -10.48
C ASN A 312 -7.04 -21.89 -10.92
N THR A 313 -7.96 -22.00 -9.97
CA THR A 313 -9.29 -22.60 -10.21
C THR A 313 -10.44 -21.59 -10.15
N PHE A 314 -10.19 -20.38 -9.66
CA PHE A 314 -11.21 -19.38 -9.38
C PHE A 314 -12.31 -19.86 -8.40
N GLU A 315 -11.98 -20.83 -7.55
CA GLU A 315 -12.86 -21.22 -6.44
C GLU A 315 -12.98 -20.05 -5.45
N PHE A 316 -14.21 -19.71 -5.09
CA PHE A 316 -14.48 -18.71 -4.06
C PHE A 316 -14.56 -19.40 -2.70
N MET A 317 -13.66 -19.03 -1.78
CA MET A 317 -13.65 -19.51 -0.40
C MET A 317 -14.78 -18.85 0.39
N LYS A 318 -15.89 -19.58 0.57
CA LYS A 318 -17.08 -19.05 1.25
C LYS A 318 -16.85 -18.91 2.76
N PRO A 319 -17.50 -17.93 3.41
CA PRO A 319 -17.52 -17.86 4.87
C PRO A 319 -18.19 -19.10 5.46
N SER A 320 -17.79 -19.46 6.68
CA SER A 320 -18.38 -20.56 7.43
C SER A 320 -19.64 -20.12 8.17
N PRO A 321 -20.73 -20.89 8.13
CA PRO A 321 -21.94 -20.56 8.90
C PRO A 321 -21.77 -20.69 10.42
N TYR A 322 -20.67 -21.28 10.86
CA TYR A 322 -20.34 -21.46 12.29
C TYR A 322 -19.33 -20.42 12.79
N GLY A 323 -19.08 -19.37 12.01
CA GLY A 323 -17.97 -18.46 12.24
C GLY A 323 -16.64 -19.04 11.81
N GLN A 324 -15.60 -18.27 11.94
CA GLN A 324 -14.24 -18.65 11.55
C GLN A 324 -13.19 -17.96 12.43
N ASN A 325 -11.99 -18.51 12.40
CA ASN A 325 -10.84 -17.83 12.98
C ASN A 325 -10.44 -16.67 12.07
N HIS A 326 -10.64 -15.46 12.56
CA HIS A 326 -10.25 -14.27 11.83
C HIS A 326 -8.79 -13.89 12.09
N ASN A 327 -8.21 -13.22 11.13
CA ASN A 327 -6.92 -12.55 11.25
C ASN A 327 -7.13 -11.03 11.28
N ARG A 328 -6.15 -10.33 11.83
CA ARG A 328 -6.04 -8.87 11.71
C ARG A 328 -4.74 -8.50 11.00
N GLY A 329 -4.67 -7.31 10.45
CA GLY A 329 -3.47 -6.82 9.78
C GLY A 329 -2.40 -6.40 10.79
N ASN A 330 -1.15 -6.74 10.48
CA ASN A 330 0.03 -6.30 11.20
C ASN A 330 1.06 -5.68 10.26
N PHE A 331 2.18 -5.25 10.79
CA PHE A 331 3.35 -4.84 10.02
C PHE A 331 4.62 -5.41 10.65
N ASP A 332 5.63 -5.62 9.83
CA ASP A 332 6.98 -5.91 10.30
C ASP A 332 7.86 -4.65 10.31
N TRP A 333 9.04 -4.73 10.92
CA TRP A 333 9.97 -3.61 10.99
C TRP A 333 10.74 -3.35 9.68
N GLY A 334 10.47 -4.12 8.63
CA GLY A 334 10.80 -3.82 7.24
C GLY A 334 9.72 -3.02 6.52
N LEU A 335 8.63 -2.66 7.24
CA LEU A 335 7.46 -1.94 6.75
C LEU A 335 6.71 -2.70 5.65
N SER A 336 6.62 -4.02 5.81
CA SER A 336 5.75 -4.89 5.03
C SER A 336 4.48 -5.21 5.81
N PHE A 337 3.37 -5.28 5.09
CA PHE A 337 2.08 -5.71 5.63
C PHE A 337 2.04 -7.23 5.80
N GLY A 338 1.42 -7.69 6.88
CA GLY A 338 1.17 -9.10 7.14
C GLY A 338 -0.17 -9.33 7.83
N TRP A 339 -0.49 -10.60 8.02
CA TRP A 339 -1.65 -11.05 8.76
C TRP A 339 -1.21 -11.79 10.02
N GLU A 340 -1.93 -11.60 11.12
CA GLU A 340 -1.73 -12.33 12.37
C GLU A 340 -3.07 -12.77 12.96
N SER A 341 -3.05 -13.84 13.77
CA SER A 341 -4.22 -14.29 14.51
C SER A 341 -4.66 -13.23 15.52
N LEU A 342 -5.95 -13.20 15.83
CA LEU A 342 -6.48 -12.26 16.83
C LEU A 342 -5.87 -12.52 18.20
N PRO A 343 -5.40 -11.49 18.91
CA PRO A 343 -4.99 -11.64 20.29
C PRO A 343 -6.19 -11.94 21.19
N GLU A 344 -5.94 -12.65 22.28
CA GLU A 344 -6.98 -13.15 23.18
C GLU A 344 -7.95 -12.06 23.67
N HIS A 345 -7.43 -10.87 23.99
CA HIS A 345 -8.27 -9.76 24.47
C HIS A 345 -9.23 -9.26 23.39
N GLU A 346 -8.82 -9.24 22.12
CA GLU A 346 -9.68 -8.83 21.00
C GLU A 346 -10.75 -9.92 20.72
N GLY A 347 -10.38 -11.20 20.80
CA GLY A 347 -11.34 -12.29 20.73
C GLY A 347 -12.38 -12.21 21.85
N LYS A 348 -11.97 -11.97 23.10
CA LYS A 348 -12.88 -11.80 24.26
C LYS A 348 -13.77 -10.56 24.17
N ARG A 349 -13.34 -9.50 23.50
CA ARG A 349 -14.13 -8.28 23.30
C ARG A 349 -15.32 -8.50 22.37
N ARG A 350 -15.20 -9.39 21.40
CA ARG A 350 -16.25 -9.72 20.43
C ARG A 350 -17.23 -10.73 21.03
N LYS A 351 -18.53 -10.50 20.87
CA LYS A 351 -19.59 -11.39 21.34
C LYS A 351 -20.04 -12.37 20.27
N ASP A 352 -20.04 -11.92 19.01
CA ASP A 352 -20.45 -12.66 17.83
C ASP A 352 -19.80 -12.05 16.58
N GLU A 353 -20.12 -12.54 15.40
CA GLU A 353 -19.54 -12.10 14.12
C GLU A 353 -19.99 -10.71 13.66
N THR A 354 -21.01 -10.10 14.27
CA THR A 354 -21.41 -8.72 13.98
C THR A 354 -20.46 -7.69 14.58
N TYR A 355 -19.60 -8.10 15.55
CA TYR A 355 -18.64 -7.21 16.19
C TYR A 355 -17.41 -7.00 15.30
N PRO A 356 -17.04 -5.73 15.02
CA PRO A 356 -15.86 -5.42 14.23
C PRO A 356 -14.58 -5.84 14.93
N ILE A 357 -13.56 -6.15 14.15
CA ILE A 357 -12.20 -6.44 14.61
C ILE A 357 -11.37 -5.17 14.47
N LYS A 358 -10.78 -4.70 15.57
CA LYS A 358 -9.80 -3.62 15.51
C LYS A 358 -8.48 -4.14 14.97
N THR A 359 -7.95 -3.47 13.96
CA THR A 359 -6.73 -3.89 13.28
C THR A 359 -5.66 -2.81 13.34
N PRO A 360 -4.40 -3.13 13.72
CA PRO A 360 -3.30 -2.17 13.71
C PRO A 360 -3.04 -1.57 12.34
N THR A 361 -3.05 -2.40 11.31
CA THR A 361 -2.91 -2.03 9.90
C THR A 361 -3.98 -2.71 9.06
N PHE A 362 -4.19 -2.26 7.82
CA PHE A 362 -5.11 -2.88 6.88
C PHE A 362 -4.43 -3.18 5.54
N ALA A 363 -4.97 -4.12 4.78
CA ALA A 363 -4.39 -4.53 3.50
C ALA A 363 -4.36 -3.41 2.46
N GLY A 364 -5.29 -2.44 2.58
CA GLY A 364 -5.30 -1.24 1.76
C GLY A 364 -5.93 -1.41 0.37
N GLY A 365 -6.22 -2.64 -0.08
CA GLY A 365 -6.88 -2.91 -1.36
C GLY A 365 -8.38 -2.61 -1.31
N LEU A 366 -9.04 -3.13 -0.28
CA LEU A 366 -10.49 -3.13 -0.12
C LEU A 366 -10.88 -2.42 1.18
N PHE A 367 -11.51 -1.27 1.09
CA PHE A 367 -11.98 -0.54 2.27
C PHE A 367 -13.00 0.54 1.93
N SER A 368 -13.77 0.97 2.93
CA SER A 368 -14.68 2.12 2.86
C SER A 368 -14.30 3.17 3.88
N ILE A 369 -14.48 4.43 3.51
CA ILE A 369 -14.15 5.60 4.33
C ILE A 369 -15.14 6.74 4.03
N SER A 370 -15.53 7.53 5.03
CA SER A 370 -16.25 8.78 4.78
C SER A 370 -15.45 9.69 3.86
N LYS A 371 -16.06 10.23 2.81
CA LYS A 371 -15.39 11.12 1.87
C LYS A 371 -14.83 12.37 2.57
N ASP A 372 -15.60 12.96 3.47
CA ASP A 372 -15.14 14.13 4.23
C ASP A 372 -13.97 13.78 5.14
N TYR A 373 -14.02 12.60 5.77
CA TYR A 373 -12.91 12.14 6.63
C TYR A 373 -11.67 11.78 5.80
N PHE A 374 -11.82 11.18 4.62
CA PHE A 374 -10.71 10.89 3.71
C PHE A 374 -9.88 12.15 3.40
N TYR A 375 -10.54 13.25 3.05
CA TYR A 375 -9.84 14.52 2.81
C TYR A 375 -9.35 15.17 4.10
N LYS A 376 -10.15 15.14 5.18
CA LYS A 376 -9.77 15.70 6.48
C LYS A 376 -8.51 15.06 7.04
N VAL A 377 -8.39 13.74 6.96
CA VAL A 377 -7.22 13.00 7.44
C VAL A 377 -6.02 13.07 6.48
N GLY A 378 -6.16 13.76 5.33
CA GLY A 378 -5.09 14.06 4.40
C GLY A 378 -4.97 13.10 3.22
N SER A 379 -6.06 12.45 2.82
CA SER A 379 -6.16 11.57 1.63
C SER A 379 -4.98 10.56 1.55
N TYR A 380 -4.39 10.37 0.39
CA TYR A 380 -3.09 9.72 0.23
C TYR A 380 -1.97 10.76 0.20
N ASP A 381 -0.74 10.33 0.45
CA ASP A 381 0.46 11.12 0.19
C ASP A 381 0.72 11.18 -1.31
N GLU A 382 0.45 12.33 -1.92
CA GLU A 382 0.52 12.55 -3.37
C GLU A 382 1.93 12.37 -3.97
N GLU A 383 2.97 12.41 -3.12
CA GLU A 383 4.35 12.18 -3.54
C GLU A 383 4.81 10.72 -3.40
N MET A 384 3.96 9.84 -2.89
CA MET A 384 4.17 8.40 -3.03
C MET A 384 3.86 7.98 -4.46
N GLU A 385 4.73 7.16 -5.03
CA GLU A 385 4.66 6.78 -6.44
C GLU A 385 4.27 5.30 -6.59
N ILE A 386 3.59 4.97 -7.65
CA ILE A 386 3.24 3.64 -8.16
C ILE A 386 2.45 2.80 -7.14
N TRP A 387 3.14 2.17 -6.19
CA TRP A 387 2.58 1.22 -5.24
C TRP A 387 3.56 0.96 -4.08
N GLY A 388 3.03 0.63 -2.91
CA GLY A 388 3.77 0.11 -1.75
C GLY A 388 3.98 1.13 -0.65
N GLY A 389 3.67 0.73 0.59
CA GLY A 389 3.79 1.54 1.81
C GLY A 389 2.59 2.46 2.09
N GLU A 390 1.71 2.72 1.12
CA GLU A 390 0.55 3.60 1.28
C GLU A 390 -0.48 3.08 2.29
N ASN A 391 -0.66 1.77 2.36
CA ASN A 391 -1.58 1.13 3.31
C ASN A 391 -1.09 1.24 4.75
N ILE A 392 0.20 1.05 5.00
CA ILE A 392 0.81 1.21 6.32
C ILE A 392 0.84 2.69 6.71
N GLU A 393 1.18 3.60 5.78
CA GLU A 393 1.14 5.05 5.99
C GLU A 393 -0.27 5.48 6.44
N MET A 394 -1.29 5.09 5.70
CA MET A 394 -2.67 5.43 6.05
C MET A 394 -3.08 4.80 7.37
N SER A 395 -2.63 3.58 7.68
CA SER A 395 -2.93 2.92 8.95
C SER A 395 -2.36 3.70 10.13
N PHE A 396 -1.09 4.06 10.09
CA PHE A 396 -0.45 4.82 11.16
C PHE A 396 -1.09 6.19 11.32
N ARG A 397 -1.34 6.89 10.22
CA ARG A 397 -1.96 8.20 10.20
C ARG A 397 -3.38 8.18 10.76
N VAL A 398 -4.24 7.27 10.31
CA VAL A 398 -5.62 7.17 10.79
C VAL A 398 -5.64 6.98 12.32
N TRP A 399 -4.86 6.03 12.84
CA TRP A 399 -4.81 5.77 14.27
C TRP A 399 -4.23 6.94 15.07
N GLN A 400 -3.07 7.45 14.67
CA GLN A 400 -2.40 8.55 15.37
C GLN A 400 -3.22 9.84 15.37
N CYS A 401 -4.03 10.06 14.32
CA CYS A 401 -4.86 11.27 14.18
C CYS A 401 -6.31 11.08 14.67
N GLY A 402 -6.57 10.05 15.50
CA GLY A 402 -7.83 9.89 16.24
C GLY A 402 -8.93 9.13 15.50
N GLY A 403 -8.62 8.48 14.37
CA GLY A 403 -9.53 7.55 13.69
C GLY A 403 -9.39 6.12 14.20
N GLN A 404 -10.03 5.19 13.49
CA GLN A 404 -9.99 3.76 13.80
C GLN A 404 -9.97 2.94 12.50
N LEU A 405 -9.22 1.83 12.50
CA LEU A 405 -9.28 0.81 11.45
C LEU A 405 -10.03 -0.41 11.98
N GLU A 406 -11.01 -0.88 11.21
CA GLU A 406 -11.83 -2.03 11.56
C GLU A 406 -11.96 -3.00 10.38
N ILE A 407 -11.88 -4.30 10.64
CA ILE A 407 -12.32 -5.37 9.73
C ILE A 407 -13.72 -5.77 10.16
N ILE A 408 -14.62 -5.92 9.19
CA ILE A 408 -16.04 -6.19 9.43
C ILE A 408 -16.36 -7.62 8.98
N PRO A 409 -16.45 -8.60 9.89
CA PRO A 409 -16.59 -10.02 9.52
C PRO A 409 -17.86 -10.35 8.72
N CYS A 410 -18.96 -9.66 8.99
CA CYS A 410 -20.20 -9.83 8.22
C CYS A 410 -20.15 -9.28 6.79
N SER A 411 -19.13 -8.51 6.45
CA SER A 411 -18.85 -8.02 5.09
C SER A 411 -17.78 -8.90 4.47
N VAL A 412 -18.11 -9.69 3.46
CA VAL A 412 -17.16 -10.62 2.81
C VAL A 412 -16.97 -10.22 1.34
N VAL A 413 -15.72 -10.08 0.94
CA VAL A 413 -15.32 -9.83 -0.45
C VAL A 413 -14.17 -10.76 -0.82
N GLY A 414 -14.38 -11.55 -1.88
CA GLY A 414 -13.33 -12.41 -2.42
C GLY A 414 -12.32 -11.60 -3.25
N HIS A 415 -11.06 -11.95 -3.14
CA HIS A 415 -9.95 -11.32 -3.85
C HIS A 415 -9.00 -12.39 -4.41
N VAL A 416 -8.52 -12.22 -5.65
CA VAL A 416 -7.52 -13.09 -6.25
C VAL A 416 -6.13 -12.67 -5.76
N PHE A 417 -5.56 -13.41 -4.81
CA PHE A 417 -4.22 -13.17 -4.32
C PHE A 417 -3.17 -13.73 -5.29
N ARG A 418 -2.41 -12.84 -5.92
CA ARG A 418 -1.35 -13.21 -6.85
C ARG A 418 -0.06 -13.54 -6.11
N SER A 419 0.67 -14.56 -6.56
CA SER A 419 1.99 -14.89 -6.01
C SER A 419 3.09 -13.92 -6.46
N LYS A 420 2.87 -13.25 -7.60
CA LYS A 420 3.77 -12.25 -8.19
C LYS A 420 2.94 -11.06 -8.67
N SER A 421 3.51 -9.87 -8.61
CA SER A 421 2.87 -8.70 -9.22
C SER A 421 3.04 -8.73 -10.74
N PRO A 422 1.96 -8.60 -11.54
CA PRO A 422 2.08 -8.43 -12.99
C PRO A 422 2.55 -7.01 -13.35
N HIS A 423 2.58 -6.11 -12.38
CA HIS A 423 2.90 -4.71 -12.61
C HIS A 423 4.40 -4.49 -12.72
N THR A 424 4.81 -3.79 -13.75
CA THR A 424 6.18 -3.30 -13.89
C THR A 424 6.38 -2.04 -13.06
N PHE A 425 7.60 -1.84 -12.59
CA PHE A 425 8.01 -0.62 -11.91
C PHE A 425 8.89 0.20 -12.86
N PRO A 426 8.37 1.21 -13.57
CA PRO A 426 9.13 1.96 -14.58
C PRO A 426 10.43 2.59 -14.05
N LYS A 427 10.46 2.93 -12.75
CA LYS A 427 11.62 3.50 -12.05
C LYS A 427 12.35 2.47 -11.17
N GLY A 428 12.07 1.17 -11.33
CA GLY A 428 12.60 0.11 -10.47
C GLY A 428 11.87 0.00 -9.12
N THR A 429 12.16 -1.08 -8.39
CA THR A 429 11.52 -1.39 -7.09
C THR A 429 11.93 -0.45 -5.95
N GLN A 430 12.94 0.39 -6.17
CA GLN A 430 13.38 1.42 -5.20
C GLN A 430 12.25 2.39 -4.82
N VAL A 431 11.24 2.53 -5.68
CA VAL A 431 10.05 3.36 -5.39
C VAL A 431 9.32 2.90 -4.12
N ILE A 432 9.27 1.60 -3.86
CA ILE A 432 8.65 1.03 -2.65
C ILE A 432 9.42 1.50 -1.41
N THR A 433 10.74 1.35 -1.42
CA THR A 433 11.59 1.79 -0.31
C THR A 433 11.50 3.31 -0.11
N ARG A 434 11.41 4.08 -1.21
CA ARG A 434 11.21 5.53 -1.13
C ARG A 434 9.88 5.89 -0.44
N ASN A 435 8.80 5.22 -0.79
CA ASN A 435 7.50 5.40 -0.14
C ASN A 435 7.56 5.03 1.36
N GLN A 436 8.23 3.91 1.69
CA GLN A 436 8.45 3.49 3.07
C GLN A 436 9.30 4.49 3.86
N VAL A 437 10.31 5.14 3.25
CA VAL A 437 11.07 6.21 3.90
C VAL A 437 10.18 7.41 4.19
N ARG A 438 9.30 7.82 3.27
CA ARG A 438 8.36 8.92 3.49
C ARG A 438 7.45 8.64 4.68
N LEU A 439 6.87 7.45 4.73
CA LEU A 439 6.03 7.04 5.86
C LEU A 439 6.83 7.03 7.17
N ALA A 440 8.05 6.48 7.18
CA ALA A 440 8.87 6.36 8.37
C ALA A 440 9.29 7.73 8.93
N GLU A 441 9.67 8.67 8.06
CA GLU A 441 10.04 10.03 8.45
C GLU A 441 8.91 10.76 9.15
N VAL A 442 7.67 10.63 8.66
CA VAL A 442 6.54 11.38 9.20
C VAL A 442 5.90 10.71 10.41
N TRP A 443 5.74 9.38 10.40
CA TRP A 443 4.82 8.71 11.33
C TRP A 443 5.50 7.84 12.39
N MET A 444 6.79 7.50 12.25
CA MET A 444 7.46 6.56 13.17
C MET A 444 8.38 7.21 14.21
N ASP A 445 8.50 8.51 14.23
CA ASP A 445 9.37 9.26 15.15
C ASP A 445 10.79 8.62 15.23
N GLU A 446 11.33 8.32 16.40
CA GLU A 446 12.64 7.66 16.59
C GLU A 446 12.66 6.19 16.13
N TYR A 447 11.52 5.53 16.07
CA TYR A 447 11.43 4.11 15.65
C TYR A 447 11.79 3.91 14.17
N LYS A 448 11.80 4.96 13.36
CA LYS A 448 12.30 4.92 11.98
C LYS A 448 13.74 4.40 11.85
N TYR A 449 14.56 4.58 12.89
CA TYR A 449 15.94 4.10 12.88
C TYR A 449 16.03 2.56 12.89
N ILE A 450 15.01 1.86 13.40
CA ILE A 450 14.91 0.40 13.30
C ILE A 450 14.81 -0.02 11.83
N PHE A 451 13.94 0.66 11.07
CA PHE A 451 13.78 0.41 9.63
C PHE A 451 15.07 0.73 8.85
N TYR A 452 15.69 1.88 9.12
CA TYR A 452 16.87 2.30 8.36
C TYR A 452 18.06 1.37 8.56
N ARG A 453 18.36 0.92 9.78
CA ARG A 453 19.48 0.00 9.99
C ARG A 453 19.26 -1.39 9.37
N ARG A 454 18.01 -1.79 9.15
CA ARG A 454 17.63 -3.07 8.52
C ARG A 454 17.58 -2.99 6.99
N ASN A 455 17.39 -1.80 6.43
CA ASN A 455 17.25 -1.55 4.99
C ASN A 455 18.33 -0.56 4.51
N THR A 456 19.36 -1.10 3.85
CA THR A 456 20.49 -0.31 3.36
C THR A 456 20.08 0.70 2.28
N GLU A 457 19.09 0.35 1.44
CA GLU A 457 18.57 1.28 0.41
C GLU A 457 17.80 2.43 1.07
N ALA A 458 17.01 2.17 2.11
CA ALA A 458 16.36 3.23 2.88
C ALA A 458 17.40 4.19 3.49
N THR A 459 18.47 3.66 4.07
CA THR A 459 19.57 4.48 4.61
C THR A 459 20.21 5.35 3.53
N LYS A 460 20.41 4.82 2.34
CA LYS A 460 20.96 5.56 1.19
C LYS A 460 20.02 6.68 0.74
N ILE A 461 18.72 6.38 0.60
CA ILE A 461 17.69 7.38 0.25
C ILE A 461 17.67 8.52 1.26
N VAL A 462 17.75 8.21 2.56
CA VAL A 462 17.78 9.23 3.64
C VAL A 462 19.05 10.07 3.58
N LYS A 463 20.24 9.45 3.45
CA LYS A 463 21.51 10.15 3.32
C LYS A 463 21.53 11.11 2.12
N GLN A 464 20.97 10.69 1.00
CA GLN A 464 20.88 11.46 -0.25
C GLN A 464 19.69 12.44 -0.30
N LYS A 465 18.77 12.36 0.68
CA LYS A 465 17.53 13.15 0.73
C LYS A 465 16.67 13.05 -0.55
N THR A 466 16.63 11.85 -1.17
CA THR A 466 15.91 11.61 -2.42
C THR A 466 14.45 11.18 -2.23
N PHE A 467 13.92 11.26 -1.01
CA PHE A 467 12.54 10.92 -0.68
C PHE A 467 11.51 12.02 -0.99
N GLY A 468 11.91 13.21 -1.43
CA GLY A 468 11.03 14.32 -1.78
C GLY A 468 10.62 15.22 -0.61
N ASP A 469 9.68 16.14 -0.85
CA ASP A 469 9.21 17.09 0.17
C ASP A 469 8.19 16.42 1.12
N LEU A 470 8.37 16.62 2.41
CA LEU A 470 7.49 16.13 3.48
C LEU A 470 6.76 17.25 4.24
N SER A 471 6.98 18.50 3.86
CA SER A 471 6.47 19.68 4.59
C SER A 471 4.96 19.60 4.79
N LYS A 472 4.21 19.28 3.74
CA LYS A 472 2.74 19.14 3.80
C LYS A 472 2.29 18.03 4.75
N ARG A 473 3.06 16.94 4.84
CA ARG A 473 2.72 15.80 5.71
C ARG A 473 3.01 16.13 7.17
N TYR A 474 4.10 16.83 7.48
CA TYR A 474 4.36 17.34 8.82
C TYR A 474 3.35 18.39 9.25
N GLU A 475 2.99 19.34 8.37
CA GLU A 475 1.94 20.32 8.63
C GLU A 475 0.61 19.63 8.95
N LEU A 476 0.23 18.61 8.19
CA LEU A 476 -0.97 17.80 8.43
C LEU A 476 -0.93 17.13 9.82
N LYS A 477 0.20 16.47 10.16
CA LYS A 477 0.40 15.81 11.47
C LYS A 477 0.21 16.82 12.62
N GLN A 478 0.75 18.02 12.46
CA GLN A 478 0.63 19.09 13.45
C GLN A 478 -0.79 19.66 13.52
N GLN A 479 -1.42 19.96 12.40
CA GLN A 479 -2.78 20.53 12.33
C GLN A 479 -3.82 19.60 12.95
N LEU A 480 -3.69 18.30 12.74
CA LEU A 480 -4.58 17.29 13.29
C LEU A 480 -4.21 16.89 14.73
N GLN A 481 -3.12 17.45 15.29
CA GLN A 481 -2.62 17.12 16.63
C GLN A 481 -2.45 15.61 16.84
N CYS A 482 -1.89 14.93 15.84
CA CYS A 482 -1.75 13.48 15.84
C CYS A 482 -0.83 13.02 16.98
N LYS A 483 -1.14 11.86 17.55
CA LYS A 483 -0.34 11.18 18.56
C LYS A 483 0.99 10.69 17.97
N ASN A 484 1.97 10.42 18.82
CA ASN A 484 3.26 9.86 18.41
C ASN A 484 3.20 8.34 18.20
N PHE A 485 4.24 7.78 17.63
CA PHE A 485 4.32 6.35 17.34
C PHE A 485 4.40 5.48 18.60
N THR A 486 5.00 5.99 19.68
CA THR A 486 4.98 5.32 21.01
C THR A 486 3.55 5.12 21.49
N TRP A 487 2.67 6.14 21.33
CA TRP A 487 1.26 6.01 21.64
C TRP A 487 0.59 4.93 20.78
N TYR A 488 0.90 4.88 19.47
CA TYR A 488 0.36 3.86 18.57
C TYR A 488 0.74 2.45 19.03
N LEU A 489 2.02 2.20 19.32
CA LEU A 489 2.49 0.91 19.81
C LEU A 489 1.83 0.52 21.13
N SER A 490 1.66 1.48 22.06
CA SER A 490 1.12 1.19 23.40
C SER A 490 -0.40 1.00 23.43
N ASN A 491 -1.16 1.63 22.50
CA ASN A 491 -2.63 1.67 22.57
C ASN A 491 -3.32 0.94 21.42
N VAL A 492 -2.66 0.80 20.28
CA VAL A 492 -3.22 0.16 19.08
C VAL A 492 -2.61 -1.22 18.87
N TYR A 493 -1.30 -1.35 19.09
CA TYR A 493 -0.60 -2.60 18.85
C TYR A 493 0.34 -2.98 20.02
N PRO A 494 -0.22 -3.17 21.23
CA PRO A 494 0.60 -3.48 22.42
C PRO A 494 1.27 -4.86 22.37
N GLU A 495 0.83 -5.76 21.49
CA GLU A 495 1.42 -7.08 21.27
C GLU A 495 2.64 -7.04 20.34
N ALA A 496 2.86 -5.92 19.62
CA ALA A 496 4.00 -5.80 18.74
C ALA A 496 5.30 -5.99 19.50
N TYR A 497 6.14 -6.88 19.01
CA TYR A 497 7.54 -6.89 19.44
C TYR A 497 8.21 -5.60 18.95
N VAL A 498 8.83 -4.87 19.86
CA VAL A 498 9.58 -3.65 19.52
C VAL A 498 11.08 -3.95 19.68
N PRO A 499 11.85 -3.96 18.58
CA PRO A 499 13.31 -4.12 18.63
C PRO A 499 13.96 -3.00 19.44
N ASP A 500 15.12 -3.31 20.00
CA ASP A 500 15.92 -2.29 20.67
C ASP A 500 16.18 -1.10 19.74
N LEU A 501 15.93 0.12 20.22
CA LEU A 501 16.25 1.32 19.45
C LEU A 501 17.76 1.43 19.16
N ASN A 502 18.58 0.99 20.14
CA ASN A 502 20.03 0.99 20.07
C ASN A 502 20.57 -0.40 20.48
N PRO A 503 20.45 -1.43 19.62
CA PRO A 503 20.97 -2.76 19.96
C PRO A 503 22.49 -2.68 20.15
N PRO A 504 23.04 -3.47 21.10
CA PRO A 504 24.49 -3.49 21.34
C PRO A 504 25.31 -3.74 20.08
N LEU A 505 24.88 -4.71 19.28
CA LEU A 505 25.51 -5.06 18.00
C LEU A 505 24.44 -5.36 16.95
N TYR A 506 24.72 -5.01 15.70
CA TYR A 506 23.87 -5.31 14.56
C TYR A 506 24.65 -5.29 13.24
N GLY A 507 24.14 -5.98 12.26
CA GLY A 507 24.71 -6.10 10.92
C GLY A 507 24.99 -7.55 10.53
N PHE A 508 26.06 -7.80 9.78
CA PHE A 508 26.45 -9.16 9.42
C PHE A 508 27.28 -9.83 10.52
N ILE A 509 27.21 -11.16 10.60
CA ILE A 509 28.05 -11.96 11.50
C ILE A 509 29.01 -12.76 10.64
N LYS A 510 30.31 -12.40 10.68
CA LYS A 510 31.38 -12.98 9.88
C LYS A 510 32.18 -13.99 10.67
N ASN A 511 32.40 -15.18 10.11
CA ASN A 511 33.33 -16.15 10.66
C ASN A 511 34.77 -15.80 10.31
N VAL A 512 35.67 -15.81 11.28
CA VAL A 512 37.07 -15.41 11.10
C VAL A 512 37.84 -16.45 10.27
N GLY A 513 37.67 -17.73 10.56
CA GLY A 513 38.38 -18.83 9.89
C GLY A 513 37.93 -19.04 8.44
N ARG A 514 36.61 -19.09 8.21
CA ARG A 514 36.04 -19.31 6.87
C ARG A 514 35.95 -18.06 6.04
N ARG A 515 35.96 -16.87 6.67
CA ARG A 515 35.79 -15.54 6.03
C ARG A 515 34.44 -15.34 5.31
N THR A 516 33.45 -16.20 5.58
CA THR A 516 32.07 -16.09 5.10
C THR A 516 31.17 -15.56 6.22
N CYS A 517 29.96 -15.14 5.86
CA CYS A 517 28.96 -14.61 6.78
C CYS A 517 27.88 -15.65 7.09
N LEU A 518 27.34 -15.55 8.29
CA LEU A 518 26.12 -16.23 8.68
C LEU A 518 24.97 -15.71 7.80
N ASP A 519 24.17 -16.61 7.24
CA ASP A 519 23.12 -16.27 6.29
C ASP A 519 21.88 -17.13 6.58
N ALA A 520 20.72 -16.47 6.60
CA ALA A 520 19.44 -17.14 6.84
C ALA A 520 18.97 -17.99 5.64
N GLY A 521 19.55 -17.81 4.46
CA GLY A 521 19.15 -18.50 3.24
C GLY A 521 17.68 -18.19 2.89
N GLU A 522 16.93 -19.23 2.53
CA GLU A 522 15.48 -19.15 2.25
C GLU A 522 14.62 -19.40 3.51
N ASN A 523 15.08 -19.01 4.68
CA ASN A 523 14.47 -19.34 5.98
C ASN A 523 13.44 -18.29 6.43
N ASN A 524 12.46 -18.00 5.59
CA ASN A 524 11.48 -16.95 5.87
C ASN A 524 10.54 -17.25 7.06
N ASN A 525 10.30 -18.53 7.34
CA ASN A 525 9.35 -18.97 8.37
C ASN A 525 10.00 -19.67 9.57
N GLY A 526 11.33 -19.78 9.58
CA GLY A 526 12.04 -20.56 10.58
C GLY A 526 12.07 -22.08 10.30
N GLY A 527 12.77 -22.84 11.17
CA GLY A 527 12.85 -24.29 11.12
C GLY A 527 13.87 -24.88 10.15
N LYS A 528 14.66 -24.03 9.47
CA LYS A 528 15.76 -24.49 8.59
C LYS A 528 17.11 -24.09 9.17
N PRO A 529 18.17 -24.89 8.95
CA PRO A 529 19.54 -24.54 9.32
C PRO A 529 19.99 -23.24 8.62
N LEU A 530 20.81 -22.48 9.31
CA LEU A 530 21.55 -21.37 8.70
C LEU A 530 22.61 -21.89 7.75
N ILE A 531 23.09 -21.04 6.86
CA ILE A 531 24.18 -21.34 5.94
C ILE A 531 25.35 -20.37 6.12
N MET A 532 26.54 -20.79 5.70
CA MET A 532 27.72 -19.94 5.59
C MET A 532 27.87 -19.49 4.15
N TYR A 533 27.62 -18.22 3.87
CA TYR A 533 27.64 -17.66 2.51
C TYR A 533 28.63 -16.52 2.36
N THR A 534 29.01 -16.18 1.13
CA THR A 534 29.87 -15.02 0.85
C THR A 534 29.26 -13.74 1.41
N CYS A 535 30.03 -12.97 2.15
CA CYS A 535 29.54 -11.69 2.70
C CYS A 535 29.25 -10.70 1.59
N HIS A 536 28.01 -10.29 1.41
CA HIS A 536 27.59 -9.34 0.36
C HIS A 536 27.34 -7.90 0.85
N GLY A 537 27.21 -7.68 2.17
CA GLY A 537 27.06 -6.34 2.76
C GLY A 537 25.74 -5.63 2.45
N LEU A 538 24.74 -6.33 1.88
CA LEU A 538 23.46 -5.77 1.47
C LEU A 538 22.38 -5.82 2.58
N GLY A 539 22.70 -6.34 3.76
CA GLY A 539 21.69 -6.64 4.78
C GLY A 539 20.88 -7.88 4.42
N GLY A 540 19.56 -7.83 4.51
CA GLY A 540 18.68 -8.92 4.15
C GLY A 540 19.00 -10.21 4.91
N ASN A 541 19.24 -11.34 4.22
CA ASN A 541 19.52 -12.65 4.82
C ASN A 541 20.75 -12.67 5.73
N GLN A 542 21.67 -11.70 5.62
CA GLN A 542 22.86 -11.59 6.44
C GLN A 542 22.75 -10.52 7.53
N TYR A 543 21.56 -9.95 7.74
CA TYR A 543 21.33 -8.97 8.79
C TYR A 543 20.86 -9.63 10.07
N PHE A 544 21.60 -9.39 11.16
CA PHE A 544 21.29 -9.89 12.51
C PHE A 544 21.41 -8.74 13.53
N GLU A 545 20.63 -8.82 14.60
CA GLU A 545 20.71 -7.95 15.76
C GLU A 545 21.02 -8.78 17.01
N TYR A 546 22.00 -8.33 17.81
CA TYR A 546 22.23 -8.89 19.13
C TYR A 546 21.47 -8.02 20.13
N SER A 547 20.45 -8.59 20.76
CA SER A 547 19.54 -7.86 21.65
C SER A 547 20.14 -7.69 23.06
N ALA A 548 19.59 -6.76 23.85
CA ALA A 548 19.90 -6.58 25.27
C ALA A 548 19.55 -7.83 26.12
N HIS A 549 18.78 -8.75 25.55
CA HIS A 549 18.41 -10.04 26.18
C HIS A 549 19.34 -11.20 25.78
N HIS A 550 20.43 -10.91 25.12
CA HIS A 550 21.42 -11.89 24.61
C HIS A 550 20.87 -12.80 23.50
N GLU A 551 19.89 -12.35 22.72
CA GLU A 551 19.37 -13.06 21.57
C GLU A 551 20.08 -12.60 20.29
N ILE A 552 20.26 -13.51 19.34
CA ILE A 552 20.64 -13.18 17.97
C ILE A 552 19.36 -13.25 17.14
N ARG A 553 18.86 -12.08 16.75
CA ARG A 553 17.60 -11.90 16.03
C ARG A 553 17.84 -11.65 14.55
N HIS A 554 16.99 -12.24 13.74
CA HIS A 554 16.91 -12.05 12.31
C HIS A 554 15.49 -11.65 11.94
N ASN A 555 15.33 -10.67 11.07
CA ASN A 555 14.02 -10.23 10.61
C ASN A 555 14.07 -9.87 9.14
N ILE A 556 13.44 -10.68 8.29
CA ILE A 556 13.14 -10.35 6.90
C ILE A 556 11.63 -10.20 6.71
N GLN A 557 10.85 -11.19 7.14
CA GLN A 557 9.39 -11.21 7.06
C GLN A 557 8.76 -11.42 8.44
N LYS A 558 9.49 -12.03 9.35
CA LYS A 558 9.08 -12.42 10.70
C LYS A 558 10.27 -12.29 11.64
N GLU A 559 10.01 -11.94 12.91
CA GLU A 559 11.05 -11.97 13.95
C GLU A 559 11.42 -13.41 14.28
N LEU A 560 12.64 -13.79 13.97
CA LEU A 560 13.21 -15.10 14.25
C LEU A 560 14.43 -14.96 15.16
N CYS A 561 14.61 -15.89 16.08
CA CYS A 561 15.76 -15.98 16.96
C CYS A 561 16.62 -17.18 16.61
N LEU A 562 17.92 -17.04 16.83
CA LEU A 562 18.85 -18.15 16.70
C LEU A 562 18.71 -19.07 17.90
N HIS A 563 18.31 -20.31 17.67
CA HIS A 563 18.19 -21.37 18.66
C HIS A 563 19.34 -22.37 18.54
N ALA A 564 19.79 -22.83 19.69
CA ALA A 564 20.74 -23.92 19.81
C ALA A 564 19.97 -25.25 20.01
N LEU A 565 19.81 -26.05 18.97
CA LEU A 565 19.00 -27.27 18.97
C LEU A 565 19.84 -28.49 18.56
N ALA A 566 19.96 -29.45 19.45
CA ALA A 566 20.58 -30.77 19.15
C ALA A 566 21.93 -30.70 18.40
N GLY A 567 22.77 -29.70 18.66
CA GLY A 567 24.05 -29.49 17.99
C GLY A 567 24.01 -28.67 16.71
N GLU A 568 22.85 -28.18 16.31
CA GLU A 568 22.63 -27.26 15.17
C GLU A 568 22.22 -25.88 15.64
N ALA A 569 22.47 -24.89 14.79
CA ALA A 569 22.00 -23.52 14.97
C ALA A 569 20.91 -23.23 13.92
N GLN A 570 19.69 -23.02 14.37
CA GLN A 570 18.51 -22.83 13.52
C GLN A 570 17.76 -21.56 13.91
N LEU A 571 17.09 -20.93 12.95
CA LEU A 571 16.17 -19.82 13.22
C LEU A 571 14.78 -20.36 13.52
N HIS A 572 14.20 -19.94 14.64
CA HIS A 572 12.83 -20.23 15.04
C HIS A 572 12.15 -18.95 15.55
N ASP A 573 10.84 -19.03 15.79
CA ASP A 573 10.10 -17.94 16.41
C ASP A 573 10.73 -17.57 17.75
N CYS A 574 10.92 -16.27 17.99
CA CYS A 574 11.44 -15.81 19.25
C CYS A 574 10.41 -16.02 20.36
N ASP A 575 10.82 -16.61 21.48
CA ASP A 575 9.97 -16.81 22.66
C ASP A 575 9.80 -15.52 23.49
N TYR A 576 10.80 -14.62 23.46
CA TYR A 576 10.67 -13.32 24.08
C TYR A 576 9.82 -12.38 23.22
N LYS A 577 8.61 -12.07 23.71
CA LYS A 577 7.63 -11.20 23.03
C LYS A 577 7.27 -9.92 23.83
N GLY A 578 7.99 -9.61 24.90
CA GLY A 578 7.76 -8.40 25.69
C GLY A 578 7.84 -8.61 27.21
N LYS A 579 7.37 -7.65 27.99
CA LYS A 579 7.61 -7.51 29.45
C LYS A 579 7.33 -8.75 30.32
N ASN A 580 6.51 -9.69 29.87
CA ASN A 580 6.10 -10.87 30.65
C ASN A 580 6.73 -12.17 30.15
N SER A 581 7.59 -12.12 29.15
CA SER A 581 8.28 -13.30 28.61
C SER A 581 9.77 -13.30 29.02
N ARG A 582 10.37 -14.48 29.03
CA ARG A 582 11.80 -14.65 29.30
C ARG A 582 12.44 -15.28 28.09
N THR A 583 13.63 -14.86 27.76
CA THR A 583 14.45 -15.53 26.76
C THR A 583 14.86 -16.90 27.27
N PRO A 584 14.46 -18.01 26.61
CA PRO A 584 14.86 -19.34 27.02
C PRO A 584 16.36 -19.55 26.84
N PRO A 585 16.96 -20.51 27.59
CA PRO A 585 18.40 -20.73 27.54
C PRO A 585 18.94 -21.05 26.14
N GLU A 586 18.15 -21.72 25.29
CA GLU A 586 18.47 -22.11 23.93
C GLU A 586 18.66 -20.92 22.99
N GLU A 587 17.95 -19.82 23.26
CA GLU A 587 18.05 -18.56 22.50
C GLU A 587 19.14 -17.63 23.03
N LYS A 588 19.73 -17.92 24.22
CA LYS A 588 20.74 -17.06 24.83
C LYS A 588 22.13 -17.35 24.29
N TRP A 589 22.70 -16.35 23.69
CA TRP A 589 24.04 -16.35 23.13
C TRP A 589 24.93 -15.35 23.83
N GLU A 590 26.13 -15.74 24.15
CA GLU A 590 27.14 -14.90 24.76
C GLU A 590 28.28 -14.70 23.76
N LEU A 591 28.48 -13.46 23.31
CA LEU A 591 29.67 -13.09 22.55
C LEU A 591 30.79 -12.78 23.53
N ARG A 592 31.75 -13.70 23.62
CA ARG A 592 32.87 -13.64 24.56
C ARG A 592 33.98 -12.73 24.04
N GLU A 593 34.87 -12.32 24.95
CA GLU A 593 36.03 -11.50 24.61
C GLU A 593 36.94 -12.14 23.56
N ASP A 594 37.03 -13.48 23.58
CA ASP A 594 37.78 -14.26 22.60
C ASP A 594 37.05 -14.38 21.24
N GLN A 595 35.96 -13.66 21.04
CA GLN A 595 35.09 -13.68 19.84
C GLN A 595 34.30 -14.97 19.62
N SER A 596 34.25 -15.88 20.59
CA SER A 596 33.39 -17.07 20.48
C SER A 596 31.92 -16.71 20.76
N LEU A 597 30.99 -17.31 19.98
CA LEU A 597 29.58 -17.30 20.27
C LEU A 597 29.20 -18.56 21.05
N TYR A 598 28.94 -18.39 22.35
CA TYR A 598 28.67 -19.45 23.29
C TYR A 598 27.16 -19.52 23.61
N ASN A 599 26.62 -20.73 23.61
CA ASN A 599 25.27 -20.98 24.10
C ASN A 599 25.33 -21.71 25.48
N ALA A 600 24.70 -21.07 26.49
CA ALA A 600 24.77 -21.54 27.87
C ALA A 600 23.95 -22.81 28.12
N ALA A 601 22.86 -23.06 27.37
CA ALA A 601 22.03 -24.25 27.52
C ALA A 601 22.80 -25.54 27.17
N LEU A 602 23.47 -25.51 26.01
CA LEU A 602 24.23 -26.64 25.52
C LEU A 602 25.70 -26.64 25.99
N LYS A 603 26.18 -25.54 26.59
CA LYS A 603 27.60 -25.33 26.97
C LYS A 603 28.55 -25.52 25.79
N MET A 604 28.14 -25.08 24.60
CA MET A 604 28.85 -25.23 23.34
C MET A 604 29.06 -23.90 22.65
N CYS A 605 29.99 -23.86 21.71
CA CYS A 605 30.28 -22.70 20.86
C CYS A 605 29.86 -22.94 19.42
N LEU A 606 29.37 -21.89 18.77
CA LEU A 606 29.02 -21.94 17.35
C LEU A 606 30.29 -22.02 16.50
N THR A 607 30.35 -22.95 15.55
CA THR A 607 31.43 -23.05 14.57
C THR A 607 30.94 -22.92 13.16
N GLY A 608 31.69 -22.20 12.31
CA GLY A 608 31.44 -22.02 10.89
C GLY A 608 32.36 -22.85 9.97
N ASN A 609 32.87 -23.95 10.44
CA ASN A 609 33.82 -24.79 9.67
C ASN A 609 33.18 -25.56 8.51
N LYS A 610 31.85 -25.72 8.50
CA LYS A 610 31.03 -26.36 7.44
C LYS A 610 30.11 -25.37 6.76
N GLU A 611 29.41 -25.84 5.75
CA GLU A 611 28.37 -25.06 5.05
C GLU A 611 27.22 -24.64 5.98
N HIS A 612 26.81 -25.57 6.85
CA HIS A 612 25.86 -25.27 7.92
C HIS A 612 26.62 -25.10 9.25
N PRO A 613 26.44 -23.94 9.92
CA PRO A 613 27.04 -23.71 11.22
C PRO A 613 26.47 -24.69 12.25
N SER A 614 27.32 -25.17 13.15
CA SER A 614 26.96 -26.19 14.15
C SER A 614 27.55 -25.85 15.51
N LEU A 615 27.11 -26.55 16.55
CA LEU A 615 27.57 -26.38 17.91
C LEU A 615 28.56 -27.47 18.27
N VAL A 616 29.71 -27.08 18.81
CA VAL A 616 30.81 -27.97 19.21
C VAL A 616 31.36 -27.54 20.58
N PRO A 617 32.12 -28.39 21.30
CA PRO A 617 32.83 -27.95 22.49
C PRO A 617 33.70 -26.73 22.20
N CYS A 618 33.69 -25.75 23.11
CA CYS A 618 34.42 -24.51 22.93
C CYS A 618 35.96 -24.76 22.93
N ASN A 619 36.62 -24.26 21.90
CA ASN A 619 38.07 -24.25 21.77
C ASN A 619 38.57 -22.84 21.47
N PRO A 620 39.23 -22.15 22.43
CA PRO A 620 39.71 -20.79 22.24
C PRO A 620 40.74 -20.63 21.11
N SER A 621 41.39 -21.71 20.67
CA SER A 621 42.36 -21.68 19.57
C SER A 621 41.75 -21.93 18.21
N ASP A 622 40.47 -22.32 18.13
CA ASP A 622 39.80 -22.62 16.87
C ASP A 622 39.25 -21.35 16.21
N VAL A 623 39.88 -20.93 15.12
CA VAL A 623 39.49 -19.75 14.35
C VAL A 623 38.10 -19.86 13.70
N PHE A 624 37.57 -21.08 13.50
CA PHE A 624 36.22 -21.31 12.99
C PHE A 624 35.13 -21.09 14.04
N GLN A 625 35.49 -20.99 15.32
CA GLN A 625 34.59 -20.59 16.40
C GLN A 625 34.62 -19.08 16.70
N LYS A 626 35.39 -18.30 15.94
CA LYS A 626 35.53 -16.86 16.12
C LYS A 626 34.59 -16.11 15.17
N TRP A 627 33.86 -15.15 15.74
CA TRP A 627 32.83 -14.40 15.03
C TRP A 627 32.99 -12.88 15.26
N ILE A 628 32.78 -12.14 14.20
CA ILE A 628 32.85 -10.68 14.22
C ILE A 628 31.53 -10.11 13.72
N PHE A 629 30.90 -9.27 14.52
CA PHE A 629 29.80 -8.44 14.06
C PHE A 629 30.35 -7.24 13.28
N GLY A 630 29.88 -7.05 12.06
CA GLY A 630 30.21 -5.93 11.20
C GLY A 630 28.98 -5.15 10.79
N ARG A 631 29.08 -3.83 10.67
CA ARG A 631 28.02 -2.99 10.16
C ARG A 631 27.97 -3.10 8.63
N ASN A 632 26.77 -3.17 8.08
CA ASN A 632 26.57 -2.96 6.64
C ASN A 632 26.84 -1.49 6.34
N ASN A 633 27.74 -1.21 5.40
CA ASN A 633 28.16 0.16 5.03
C ASN A 633 27.05 0.92 4.28
#